data_30bdc49e6689cff8f6dbdf80cf012454
#
_entry.id   30bdc49e6689cff8f6dbdf80cf012454
#
_cell.length_a   1.000
_cell.length_b   1.000
_cell.length_c   1.000
_cell.angle_alpha   90.00
_cell.angle_beta   90.00
_cell.angle_gamma   90.00
#
_symmetry.space_group_name_H-M   'P 1'
#
loop_
_entity.id
_entity.type
_entity.pdbx_description
1 polymer ?
#
loop_
_entity_poly.entity_id
_entity_poly.type
_entity_poly.pdbx_seq_one_letter_code
_entity_poly.pdbx_strand_id
1 'polypeptide(L)'
;MDRWDTWAGPEVGKPNVYVKQMLRNLGDKVGSPPCIRVGANSQDHGIIKPDVPVIDADFGPISDLVPFPEAKTVYIGRDFYALSGNFAQGTKLQISIWGINLKSNDIEETARQASLLAETFEPALNRLDSKVELEYVQIGNEPDFFYPNPRAFIEQWHLAATRIKDILRFGQPGAPKLQAPSLAGIKPCEWSLDAIFDQGLLEDDGSLISDISVHHYFASPRGARTGRPTSQPNKGDLMNKLTIRLLMSRFHRDIARAAEEGLTIMLGETNTYGLHGVPGVSNTAEAAIWMVDYALHCASIGLRRTHFHHGVGFDYNLIQPISGIDDGTGKADRPHVLPSYYGAIVVNEAIGSTGPTSISEVYCNRPTLSAYAIWNDQDEMVRLVVINSAVYLKDSAGTRPHEPIHLAGIGERRPVVKRLSTPFTDASTGITWAGGHYEDPSGEFTIDIDSRDQGQETLTDDWLSLPASEVAILYF
;
A
#
# COMPACT_ATOMS: atom_id res chain seq x y z
N MET A 1 13.56 2.17 -0.21
CA MET A 1 14.33 2.05 1.04
C MET A 1 15.41 3.11 1.22
N ASP A 2 15.73 3.87 0.21
CA ASP A 2 16.80 4.88 0.14
C ASP A 2 16.66 6.08 1.08
N ARG A 3 15.48 6.26 1.71
CA ARG A 3 15.19 7.27 2.74
C ARG A 3 14.54 6.62 3.97
N TRP A 4 15.00 5.42 4.30
CA TRP A 4 14.43 4.64 5.39
C TRP A 4 14.47 5.36 6.74
N ASP A 5 15.56 6.10 7.01
CA ASP A 5 15.74 6.95 8.17
C ASP A 5 14.72 8.10 8.28
N THR A 6 14.23 8.59 7.14
CA THR A 6 13.17 9.60 7.10
C THR A 6 11.84 9.05 7.61
N TRP A 7 11.55 7.79 7.29
CA TRP A 7 10.30 7.13 7.70
C TRP A 7 10.37 6.54 9.10
N ALA A 8 11.42 5.79 9.40
CA ALA A 8 11.59 5.10 10.66
C ALA A 8 12.14 6.00 11.78
N GLY A 9 12.86 7.04 11.41
CA GLY A 9 13.59 7.94 12.30
C GLY A 9 15.10 7.85 12.10
N PRO A 10 15.86 8.90 12.45
CA PRO A 10 17.27 9.04 12.07
C PRO A 10 18.21 8.08 12.83
N GLU A 11 17.81 7.55 13.96
CA GLU A 11 18.60 6.67 14.82
C GLU A 11 17.70 5.67 15.53
N VAL A 12 18.28 4.54 15.92
CA VAL A 12 17.61 3.53 16.74
C VAL A 12 17.20 4.11 18.10
N GLY A 13 15.91 4.04 18.42
CA GLY A 13 15.32 4.66 19.61
C GLY A 13 14.88 6.12 19.44
N LYS A 14 15.08 6.70 18.25
CA LYS A 14 14.58 8.04 17.88
C LYS A 14 13.59 7.94 16.72
N PRO A 15 12.34 7.49 16.96
CA PRO A 15 11.34 7.32 15.91
C PRO A 15 10.96 8.65 15.25
N ASN A 16 10.55 8.59 13.98
CA ASN A 16 9.73 9.64 13.41
C ASN A 16 8.35 9.57 14.08
N VAL A 17 8.11 10.47 15.02
CA VAL A 17 6.89 10.44 15.85
C VAL A 17 5.62 10.67 15.05
N TYR A 18 5.68 11.48 13.98
CA TYR A 18 4.54 11.72 13.11
C TYR A 18 4.16 10.46 12.34
N VAL A 19 5.12 9.82 11.66
CA VAL A 19 4.90 8.55 10.95
C VAL A 19 4.34 7.48 11.89
N LYS A 20 4.93 7.37 13.08
CA LYS A 20 4.47 6.41 14.10
C LYS A 20 3.03 6.67 14.52
N GLN A 21 2.63 7.93 14.70
CA GLN A 21 1.26 8.29 15.04
C GLN A 21 0.29 7.97 13.90
N MET A 22 0.67 8.28 12.64
CA MET A 22 -0.17 7.99 11.48
C MET A 22 -0.40 6.48 11.31
N LEU A 23 0.63 5.66 11.49
CA LEU A 23 0.50 4.20 11.44
C LEU A 23 -0.34 3.66 12.60
N ARG A 24 -0.25 4.26 13.78
CA ARG A 24 -1.11 3.92 14.92
C ARG A 24 -2.58 4.16 14.62
N ASN A 25 -2.93 5.34 14.08
CA ASN A 25 -4.31 5.67 13.71
C ASN A 25 -4.90 4.64 12.73
N LEU A 26 -4.11 4.18 11.76
CA LEU A 26 -4.52 3.12 10.84
C LEU A 26 -4.71 1.79 11.60
N GLY A 27 -3.79 1.47 12.49
CA GLY A 27 -3.82 0.23 13.27
C GLY A 27 -5.00 0.15 14.24
N ASP A 28 -5.36 1.28 14.85
CA ASP A 28 -6.47 1.37 15.82
C ASP A 28 -7.82 0.99 15.16
N LYS A 29 -7.94 1.08 13.83
CA LYS A 29 -9.14 0.71 13.09
C LYS A 29 -9.31 -0.80 12.92
N VAL A 30 -8.21 -1.53 12.85
CA VAL A 30 -8.20 -3.00 12.62
C VAL A 30 -7.62 -3.80 13.81
N GLY A 31 -7.22 -3.14 14.88
CA GLY A 31 -6.66 -3.78 16.07
C GLY A 31 -5.20 -4.24 15.92
N SER A 32 -4.53 -3.88 14.83
CA SER A 32 -3.12 -4.19 14.60
C SER A 32 -2.47 -3.15 13.67
N PRO A 33 -1.19 -2.79 13.89
CA PRO A 33 -0.48 -1.91 12.98
C PRO A 33 -0.44 -2.43 11.55
N PRO A 34 -0.40 -1.54 10.54
CA PRO A 34 -0.32 -1.94 9.15
C PRO A 34 1.01 -2.65 8.85
N CYS A 35 0.99 -3.52 7.83
CA CYS A 35 2.18 -4.15 7.31
C CYS A 35 2.97 -3.15 6.45
N ILE A 36 4.30 -3.13 6.61
CA ILE A 36 5.19 -2.23 5.89
C ILE A 36 6.15 -3.06 5.04
N ARG A 37 6.24 -2.76 3.75
CA ARG A 37 7.30 -3.27 2.88
C ARG A 37 8.41 -2.23 2.75
N VAL A 38 9.65 -2.64 3.06
CA VAL A 38 10.84 -1.82 2.85
C VAL A 38 11.61 -2.37 1.65
N GLY A 39 11.53 -1.70 0.51
CA GLY A 39 12.05 -2.26 -0.73
C GLY A 39 12.00 -1.28 -1.89
N ALA A 40 11.37 -1.70 -2.99
CA ALA A 40 11.27 -1.04 -4.29
C ALA A 40 12.61 -0.99 -5.06
N ASN A 41 12.71 -0.16 -6.10
CA ASN A 41 13.92 -0.07 -6.94
C ASN A 41 15.21 0.12 -6.16
N SER A 42 15.16 0.88 -5.08
CA SER A 42 16.32 1.18 -4.25
C SER A 42 16.92 -0.04 -3.52
N GLN A 43 16.17 -1.14 -3.36
CA GLN A 43 16.75 -2.37 -2.79
C GLN A 43 17.80 -3.01 -3.71
N ASP A 44 17.60 -2.90 -5.03
CA ASP A 44 18.53 -3.43 -6.02
C ASP A 44 19.80 -2.57 -6.22
N HIS A 45 19.89 -1.48 -5.48
CA HIS A 45 21.00 -0.54 -5.45
C HIS A 45 21.70 -0.47 -4.07
N GLY A 46 21.29 -1.32 -3.12
CA GLY A 46 21.86 -1.35 -1.77
C GLY A 46 23.24 -2.03 -1.72
N ILE A 47 24.15 -1.50 -0.93
CA ILE A 47 25.49 -2.06 -0.67
C ILE A 47 25.81 -1.89 0.81
N ILE A 48 26.25 -2.96 1.48
CA ILE A 48 26.68 -2.89 2.88
C ILE A 48 27.91 -2.00 3.00
N LYS A 49 27.83 -1.02 3.88
CA LYS A 49 28.96 -0.11 4.21
C LYS A 49 29.04 0.09 5.74
N PRO A 50 29.87 -0.71 6.41
CA PRO A 50 29.93 -0.74 7.89
C PRO A 50 30.27 0.60 8.55
N ASP A 51 30.98 1.49 7.85
CA ASP A 51 31.36 2.82 8.34
C ASP A 51 30.17 3.82 8.35
N VAL A 52 29.09 3.50 7.65
CA VAL A 52 27.84 4.27 7.70
C VAL A 52 27.06 3.84 8.94
N PRO A 53 26.62 4.76 9.81
CA PRO A 53 25.85 4.39 11.00
C PRO A 53 24.51 3.74 10.65
N VAL A 54 23.70 4.38 9.79
CA VAL A 54 22.34 3.94 9.44
C VAL A 54 22.21 3.76 7.93
N ILE A 55 22.21 4.85 7.19
CA ILE A 55 22.04 4.88 5.73
C ILE A 55 22.74 6.12 5.17
N ASP A 56 23.27 5.98 3.96
CA ASP A 56 23.69 7.07 3.10
C ASP A 56 23.31 6.71 1.67
N ALA A 57 23.12 7.69 0.79
CA ALA A 57 22.66 7.41 -0.56
C ALA A 57 23.12 8.45 -1.59
N ASP A 58 23.50 7.99 -2.78
CA ASP A 58 23.79 8.83 -3.92
C ASP A 58 22.51 9.07 -4.73
N PHE A 59 21.96 10.26 -4.63
CA PHE A 59 20.76 10.64 -5.38
C PHE A 59 21.10 11.18 -6.77
N GLY A 60 20.13 11.06 -7.68
CA GLY A 60 20.20 11.73 -8.98
C GLY A 60 20.08 13.27 -8.82
N PRO A 61 20.29 14.03 -9.91
CA PRO A 61 20.09 15.47 -9.88
C PRO A 61 18.63 15.82 -9.59
N ILE A 62 18.43 16.78 -8.70
CA ILE A 62 17.11 17.36 -8.42
C ILE A 62 16.68 18.21 -9.62
N SER A 63 15.41 18.09 -9.99
CA SER A 63 14.78 18.93 -11.01
C SER A 63 13.36 19.30 -10.58
N ASP A 64 12.77 20.31 -11.23
CA ASP A 64 11.37 20.68 -10.95
C ASP A 64 10.38 19.55 -11.21
N LEU A 65 10.72 18.62 -12.11
CA LEU A 65 9.91 17.43 -12.41
C LEU A 65 10.13 16.27 -11.43
N VAL A 66 11.31 16.22 -10.81
CA VAL A 66 11.68 15.17 -9.84
C VAL A 66 12.45 15.84 -8.69
N PRO A 67 11.73 16.51 -7.77
CA PRO A 67 12.34 17.20 -6.64
C PRO A 67 12.93 16.22 -5.60
N PHE A 68 12.44 14.98 -5.57
CA PHE A 68 12.92 13.93 -4.68
C PHE A 68 13.30 12.69 -5.52
N PRO A 69 14.48 12.69 -6.18
CA PRO A 69 14.92 11.56 -6.99
C PRO A 69 15.17 10.31 -6.15
N GLU A 70 14.98 9.14 -6.76
CA GLU A 70 15.41 7.87 -6.18
C GLU A 70 16.94 7.76 -6.18
N ALA A 71 17.47 7.01 -5.22
CA ALA A 71 18.90 6.79 -5.10
C ALA A 71 19.44 5.90 -6.22
N LYS A 72 20.61 6.25 -6.73
CA LYS A 72 21.40 5.43 -7.65
C LYS A 72 22.19 4.36 -6.92
N THR A 73 22.58 4.64 -5.68
CA THR A 73 23.27 3.74 -4.77
C THR A 73 22.77 4.01 -3.36
N VAL A 74 22.52 2.95 -2.61
CA VAL A 74 22.14 3.02 -1.20
C VAL A 74 23.22 2.34 -0.38
N TYR A 75 23.87 3.07 0.51
CA TYR A 75 24.85 2.53 1.43
C TYR A 75 24.16 2.11 2.73
N ILE A 76 24.01 0.80 2.92
CA ILE A 76 23.35 0.19 4.05
C ILE A 76 24.33 0.13 5.23
N GLY A 77 24.02 0.91 6.25
CA GLY A 77 24.85 1.01 7.45
C GLY A 77 24.50 -0.03 8.50
N ARG A 78 25.28 -0.02 9.57
CA ARG A 78 25.22 -0.97 10.68
C ARG A 78 23.85 -1.06 11.36
N ASP A 79 23.17 0.07 11.54
CA ASP A 79 21.90 0.15 12.27
C ASP A 79 20.66 0.23 11.34
N PHE A 80 20.82 -0.01 10.04
CA PHE A 80 19.76 0.11 9.03
C PHE A 80 18.53 -0.73 9.37
N TYR A 81 18.69 -2.03 9.54
CA TYR A 81 17.59 -2.93 9.88
C TYR A 81 17.07 -2.71 11.30
N ALA A 82 17.95 -2.27 12.19
CA ALA A 82 17.63 -1.97 13.59
C ALA A 82 16.66 -0.80 13.75
N LEU A 83 16.56 0.12 12.78
CA LEU A 83 15.56 1.19 12.77
C LEU A 83 14.13 0.67 12.82
N SER A 84 13.90 -0.56 12.38
CA SER A 84 12.60 -1.22 12.46
C SER A 84 12.02 -1.23 13.88
N GLY A 85 12.86 -1.26 14.89
CA GLY A 85 12.46 -1.19 16.30
C GLY A 85 11.81 0.14 16.71
N ASN A 86 11.89 1.18 15.88
CA ASN A 86 11.24 2.46 16.13
C ASN A 86 9.73 2.45 15.89
N PHE A 87 9.20 1.45 15.20
CA PHE A 87 7.77 1.33 14.91
C PHE A 87 6.95 0.86 16.10
N ALA A 88 5.64 0.88 15.95
CA ALA A 88 4.72 0.46 17.00
C ALA A 88 4.77 -1.05 17.23
N GLN A 89 4.43 -1.47 18.46
CA GLN A 89 4.26 -2.88 18.80
C GLN A 89 3.28 -3.57 17.83
N GLY A 90 3.62 -4.76 17.36
CA GLY A 90 2.82 -5.54 16.43
C GLY A 90 2.94 -5.14 14.98
N THR A 91 3.73 -4.10 14.65
CA THR A 91 4.02 -3.75 13.25
C THR A 91 4.69 -4.92 12.55
N LYS A 92 4.12 -5.37 11.44
CA LYS A 92 4.70 -6.41 10.59
C LYS A 92 5.52 -5.78 9.50
N LEU A 93 6.78 -6.19 9.41
CA LEU A 93 7.69 -5.72 8.38
C LEU A 93 7.89 -6.78 7.32
N GLN A 94 7.81 -6.31 6.10
CA GLN A 94 8.31 -7.02 4.94
C GLN A 94 9.57 -6.31 4.48
N ILE A 95 10.71 -6.81 4.92
CA ILE A 95 12.00 -6.30 4.46
C ILE A 95 12.42 -7.12 3.25
N SER A 96 12.64 -6.44 2.14
CA SER A 96 13.27 -7.02 0.98
C SER A 96 14.77 -7.09 1.24
N ILE A 97 15.32 -8.30 1.25
CA ILE A 97 16.76 -8.46 1.16
C ILE A 97 17.15 -8.28 -0.29
N TRP A 98 17.96 -7.27 -0.52
CA TRP A 98 18.60 -7.10 -1.80
C TRP A 98 19.66 -8.17 -2.00
N GLY A 99 19.37 -9.09 -2.83
CA GLY A 99 20.25 -10.19 -2.96
C GLY A 99 20.80 -10.43 -4.33
N ILE A 100 20.06 -10.01 -5.27
CA ILE A 100 20.47 -10.08 -6.64
C ILE A 100 20.51 -8.64 -7.08
N ASN A 101 21.71 -8.06 -7.08
CA ASN A 101 21.95 -6.94 -7.95
C ASN A 101 21.76 -7.49 -9.36
N LEU A 102 20.61 -7.21 -9.92
CA LEU A 102 20.23 -7.66 -11.25
C LEU A 102 21.25 -7.23 -12.31
N LYS A 103 22.06 -6.23 -11.97
CA LYS A 103 23.15 -5.74 -12.83
C LYS A 103 24.50 -6.38 -12.55
N SER A 104 24.76 -6.83 -11.33
CA SER A 104 26.05 -7.38 -10.93
C SER A 104 26.02 -8.86 -10.49
N ASN A 105 24.84 -9.42 -10.20
CA ASN A 105 24.66 -10.80 -9.71
C ASN A 105 25.56 -11.12 -8.49
N ASP A 106 25.70 -10.17 -7.55
CA ASP A 106 26.57 -10.33 -6.38
C ASP A 106 25.83 -11.05 -5.25
N ILE A 107 25.86 -12.37 -5.27
CA ILE A 107 25.25 -13.24 -4.27
C ILE A 107 25.91 -13.09 -2.89
N GLU A 108 27.18 -12.74 -2.83
CA GLU A 108 27.86 -12.50 -1.56
C GLU A 108 27.37 -11.22 -0.89
N GLU A 109 26.96 -10.20 -1.66
CA GLU A 109 26.31 -9.03 -1.13
C GLU A 109 24.94 -9.39 -0.51
N THR A 110 24.19 -10.30 -1.13
CA THR A 110 22.96 -10.86 -0.54
C THR A 110 23.22 -11.44 0.84
N ALA A 111 24.24 -12.27 0.92
CA ALA A 111 24.60 -12.94 2.17
C ALA A 111 25.04 -11.94 3.25
N ARG A 112 25.79 -10.89 2.88
CA ARG A 112 26.16 -9.81 3.80
C ARG A 112 24.93 -9.08 4.35
N GLN A 113 23.95 -8.77 3.49
CA GLN A 113 22.71 -8.11 3.93
C GLN A 113 21.86 -9.02 4.83
N ALA A 114 21.74 -10.30 4.47
CA ALA A 114 21.04 -11.27 5.30
C ALA A 114 21.70 -11.44 6.67
N SER A 115 23.03 -11.48 6.72
CA SER A 115 23.78 -11.56 7.97
C SER A 115 23.57 -10.31 8.82
N LEU A 116 23.66 -9.13 8.25
CA LEU A 116 23.41 -7.88 8.97
C LEU A 116 21.97 -7.80 9.50
N LEU A 117 20.99 -8.24 8.72
CA LEU A 117 19.59 -8.33 9.18
C LEU A 117 19.46 -9.26 10.38
N ALA A 118 20.01 -10.49 10.30
CA ALA A 118 19.98 -11.46 11.38
C ALA A 118 20.68 -10.96 12.66
N GLU A 119 21.80 -10.27 12.49
CA GLU A 119 22.63 -9.78 13.60
C GLU A 119 22.03 -8.55 14.30
N THR A 120 21.24 -7.73 13.61
CA THR A 120 20.85 -6.40 14.14
C THR A 120 19.36 -6.25 14.42
N PHE A 121 18.49 -6.97 13.70
CA PHE A 121 17.03 -6.81 13.83
C PHE A 121 16.53 -7.23 15.21
N GLU A 122 16.62 -8.51 15.60
CA GLU A 122 16.14 -9.00 16.89
C GLU A 122 16.82 -8.32 18.10
N PRO A 123 18.15 -8.12 18.11
CA PRO A 123 18.80 -7.41 19.22
C PRO A 123 18.30 -5.98 19.40
N ALA A 124 17.98 -5.27 18.31
CA ALA A 124 17.42 -3.92 18.40
C ALA A 124 15.99 -3.93 18.97
N LEU A 125 15.15 -4.88 18.55
CA LEU A 125 13.80 -5.04 19.09
C LEU A 125 13.84 -5.29 20.59
N ASN A 126 14.70 -6.19 21.06
CA ASN A 126 14.85 -6.51 22.47
C ASN A 126 15.31 -5.29 23.28
N ARG A 127 16.27 -4.52 22.76
CA ARG A 127 16.76 -3.29 23.41
C ARG A 127 15.69 -2.21 23.54
N LEU A 128 14.79 -2.12 22.58
CA LEU A 128 13.72 -1.11 22.54
C LEU A 128 12.40 -1.60 23.14
N ASP A 129 12.34 -2.84 23.65
CA ASP A 129 11.09 -3.52 24.01
C ASP A 129 10.04 -3.44 22.86
N SER A 130 10.53 -3.53 21.64
CA SER A 130 9.71 -3.46 20.45
C SER A 130 9.16 -4.84 20.09
N LYS A 131 7.89 -4.89 19.64
CA LYS A 131 7.20 -6.10 19.22
C LYS A 131 6.95 -6.09 17.71
N VAL A 132 7.83 -5.47 16.96
CA VAL A 132 7.81 -5.51 15.48
C VAL A 132 8.16 -6.93 15.04
N GLU A 133 7.46 -7.44 14.02
CA GLU A 133 7.68 -8.78 13.47
C GLU A 133 8.25 -8.67 12.05
N LEU A 134 9.31 -9.41 11.77
CA LEU A 134 9.76 -9.66 10.40
C LEU A 134 8.94 -10.82 9.83
N GLU A 135 7.94 -10.50 9.02
CA GLU A 135 7.03 -11.53 8.47
C GLU A 135 7.59 -12.15 7.19
N TYR A 136 8.14 -11.33 6.29
CA TYR A 136 8.65 -11.77 5.01
C TYR A 136 10.03 -11.21 4.70
N VAL A 137 10.77 -12.00 3.95
CA VAL A 137 11.97 -11.56 3.22
C VAL A 137 11.72 -11.78 1.73
N GLN A 138 12.05 -10.78 0.94
CA GLN A 138 11.88 -10.78 -0.50
C GLN A 138 13.24 -10.60 -1.19
N ILE A 139 13.56 -11.48 -2.12
CA ILE A 139 14.83 -11.47 -2.88
C ILE A 139 14.56 -10.85 -4.24
N GLY A 140 15.20 -9.71 -4.52
CA GLY A 140 15.04 -8.96 -5.77
C GLY A 140 13.74 -8.15 -5.87
N ASN A 141 13.70 -7.21 -6.80
CA ASN A 141 12.55 -6.37 -7.12
C ASN A 141 12.39 -6.28 -8.64
N GLU A 142 11.17 -6.52 -9.13
CA GLU A 142 10.79 -6.36 -10.54
C GLU A 142 11.76 -7.02 -11.55
N PRO A 143 12.09 -8.32 -11.36
CA PRO A 143 13.07 -9.01 -12.19
C PRO A 143 12.72 -9.04 -13.68
N ASP A 144 11.43 -8.93 -14.00
CA ASP A 144 10.90 -8.90 -15.35
C ASP A 144 11.27 -7.62 -16.13
N PHE A 145 11.87 -6.61 -15.49
CA PHE A 145 12.47 -5.47 -16.19
C PHE A 145 13.93 -5.72 -16.60
N PHE A 146 14.64 -6.59 -15.89
CA PHE A 146 16.10 -6.68 -15.98
C PHE A 146 16.60 -8.01 -16.54
N TYR A 147 15.96 -9.12 -16.18
CA TYR A 147 16.35 -10.43 -16.71
C TYR A 147 15.79 -10.65 -18.12
N PRO A 148 16.56 -11.32 -18.99
CA PRO A 148 16.13 -11.57 -20.37
C PRO A 148 14.92 -12.52 -20.44
N ASN A 149 14.78 -13.41 -19.48
CA ASN A 149 13.70 -14.39 -19.38
C ASN A 149 13.56 -14.90 -17.94
N PRO A 150 12.43 -15.54 -17.58
CA PRO A 150 12.21 -16.07 -16.24
C PRO A 150 13.25 -17.08 -15.78
N ARG A 151 13.73 -17.95 -16.67
CA ARG A 151 14.70 -18.98 -16.31
C ARG A 151 15.99 -18.38 -15.76
N ALA A 152 16.53 -17.36 -16.43
CA ALA A 152 17.73 -16.67 -15.96
C ALA A 152 17.55 -16.02 -14.59
N PHE A 153 16.35 -15.50 -14.32
CA PHE A 153 15.99 -15.00 -13.00
C PHE A 153 15.92 -16.13 -11.97
N ILE A 154 15.19 -17.20 -12.27
CA ILE A 154 14.96 -18.34 -11.37
C ILE A 154 16.29 -18.97 -10.94
N GLU A 155 17.21 -19.20 -11.88
CA GLU A 155 18.55 -19.72 -11.59
C GLU A 155 19.31 -18.84 -10.58
N GLN A 156 19.30 -17.52 -10.75
CA GLN A 156 19.95 -16.59 -9.83
C GLN A 156 19.22 -16.49 -8.48
N TRP A 157 17.89 -16.51 -8.52
CA TRP A 157 17.07 -16.47 -7.33
C TRP A 157 17.32 -17.69 -6.43
N HIS A 158 17.38 -18.91 -6.99
CA HIS A 158 17.71 -20.13 -6.26
C HIS A 158 19.09 -20.08 -5.61
N LEU A 159 20.10 -19.59 -6.34
CA LEU A 159 21.45 -19.41 -5.79
C LEU A 159 21.42 -18.47 -4.57
N ALA A 160 20.71 -17.37 -4.65
CA ALA A 160 20.56 -16.43 -3.55
C ALA A 160 19.77 -17.03 -2.38
N ALA A 161 18.63 -17.67 -2.64
CA ALA A 161 17.80 -18.31 -1.63
C ALA A 161 18.58 -19.38 -0.85
N THR A 162 19.28 -20.27 -1.55
CA THR A 162 20.15 -21.29 -0.95
C THR A 162 21.24 -20.64 -0.08
N ARG A 163 21.86 -19.56 -0.56
CA ARG A 163 22.95 -18.89 0.15
C ARG A 163 22.53 -18.25 1.47
N ILE A 164 21.28 -17.76 1.56
CA ILE A 164 20.78 -17.06 2.76
C ILE A 164 19.84 -17.89 3.64
N LYS A 165 19.41 -19.06 3.19
CA LYS A 165 18.46 -19.94 3.87
C LYS A 165 18.81 -20.20 5.33
N ASP A 166 20.05 -20.65 5.57
CA ASP A 166 20.52 -21.00 6.92
C ASP A 166 20.77 -19.75 7.78
N ILE A 167 21.19 -18.64 7.16
CA ILE A 167 21.41 -17.36 7.84
C ILE A 167 20.10 -16.85 8.46
N LEU A 168 19.01 -16.91 7.68
CA LEU A 168 17.67 -16.43 8.10
C LEU A 168 16.76 -17.56 8.61
N ARG A 169 17.26 -18.80 8.62
CA ARG A 169 16.58 -19.99 9.15
C ARG A 169 15.22 -20.26 8.49
N PHE A 170 15.07 -19.95 7.19
CA PHE A 170 13.82 -20.18 6.48
C PHE A 170 13.27 -21.60 6.69
N GLY A 171 11.96 -21.70 6.86
CA GLY A 171 11.26 -22.95 7.15
C GLY A 171 11.28 -23.37 8.62
N GLN A 172 12.00 -22.67 9.51
CA GLN A 172 12.00 -22.97 10.95
C GLN A 172 10.92 -22.16 11.70
N PRO A 173 10.40 -22.67 12.81
CA PRO A 173 9.45 -21.93 13.64
C PRO A 173 10.02 -20.58 14.09
N GLY A 174 9.24 -19.50 13.88
CA GLY A 174 9.62 -18.14 14.25
C GLY A 174 10.54 -17.43 13.24
N ALA A 175 10.99 -18.12 12.20
CA ALA A 175 11.73 -17.48 11.12
C ALA A 175 10.81 -16.69 10.18
N PRO A 176 11.33 -15.67 9.48
CA PRO A 176 10.56 -14.99 8.45
C PRO A 176 10.22 -15.94 7.30
N LYS A 177 9.14 -15.65 6.60
CA LYS A 177 8.73 -16.38 5.41
C LYS A 177 9.42 -15.82 4.17
N LEU A 178 9.55 -16.64 3.14
CA LEU A 178 10.11 -16.23 1.87
C LEU A 178 8.99 -15.81 0.90
N GLN A 179 9.19 -14.71 0.21
CA GLN A 179 8.26 -14.16 -0.77
C GLN A 179 8.95 -13.96 -2.11
N ALA A 180 8.32 -14.36 -3.20
CA ALA A 180 8.78 -14.20 -4.58
C ALA A 180 7.60 -14.27 -5.56
N PRO A 181 7.76 -13.88 -6.85
CA PRO A 181 8.96 -13.33 -7.48
C PRO A 181 9.03 -11.80 -7.48
N SER A 182 8.03 -11.06 -6.97
CA SER A 182 7.96 -9.57 -6.98
C SER A 182 8.00 -8.95 -8.38
N LEU A 183 7.09 -9.40 -9.24
CA LEU A 183 7.01 -8.94 -10.63
C LEU A 183 6.48 -7.51 -10.74
N ALA A 184 7.01 -6.71 -11.67
CA ALA A 184 6.55 -5.35 -11.98
C ALA A 184 5.11 -5.29 -12.51
N GLY A 185 4.61 -6.41 -12.96
CA GLY A 185 3.26 -6.59 -13.45
C GLY A 185 3.18 -7.86 -14.25
N ILE A 186 1.95 -8.34 -14.40
CA ILE A 186 1.74 -9.55 -15.17
C ILE A 186 1.91 -9.22 -16.66
N LYS A 187 2.99 -9.72 -17.22
CA LYS A 187 3.19 -9.71 -18.67
C LYS A 187 2.60 -11.01 -19.23
N PRO A 188 1.76 -10.94 -20.27
CA PRO A 188 1.30 -12.15 -20.94
C PRO A 188 2.49 -12.96 -21.45
N CYS A 189 2.36 -14.27 -21.43
CA CYS A 189 3.27 -15.28 -21.96
C CYS A 189 4.47 -15.62 -21.08
N GLU A 190 5.60 -14.95 -21.22
CA GLU A 190 6.86 -15.42 -20.62
C GLU A 190 6.95 -15.21 -19.10
N TRP A 191 6.40 -14.13 -18.59
CA TRP A 191 6.45 -13.73 -17.17
C TRP A 191 5.11 -13.94 -16.44
N SER A 192 4.25 -14.84 -16.94
CA SER A 192 3.07 -15.27 -16.19
C SER A 192 3.46 -16.17 -15.01
N LEU A 193 2.61 -16.27 -13.98
CA LEU A 193 2.86 -17.20 -12.88
C LEU A 193 2.96 -18.65 -13.36
N ASP A 194 2.10 -19.07 -14.31
CA ASP A 194 2.21 -20.40 -14.92
C ASP A 194 3.61 -20.65 -15.47
N ALA A 195 4.11 -19.72 -16.32
CA ALA A 195 5.42 -19.89 -16.96
C ALA A 195 6.58 -19.88 -15.94
N ILE A 196 6.47 -19.14 -14.88
CA ILE A 196 7.48 -19.06 -13.81
C ILE A 196 7.48 -20.34 -12.97
N PHE A 197 6.30 -20.84 -12.61
CA PHE A 197 6.18 -22.10 -11.86
C PHE A 197 6.61 -23.30 -12.71
N ASP A 198 6.19 -23.36 -13.97
CA ASP A 198 6.60 -24.42 -14.92
C ASP A 198 8.12 -24.42 -15.20
N GLN A 199 8.81 -23.30 -14.96
CA GLN A 199 10.27 -23.19 -15.07
C GLN A 199 11.00 -23.43 -13.75
N GLY A 200 10.29 -23.84 -12.69
CA GLY A 200 10.89 -24.38 -11.48
C GLY A 200 11.08 -23.39 -10.34
N LEU A 201 10.41 -22.22 -10.30
CA LEU A 201 10.54 -21.30 -9.17
C LEU A 201 10.21 -21.96 -7.82
N LEU A 202 9.23 -22.89 -7.80
CA LEU A 202 8.79 -23.57 -6.58
C LEU A 202 9.57 -24.86 -6.28
N GLU A 203 10.57 -25.20 -7.07
CA GLU A 203 11.46 -26.35 -6.83
C GLU A 203 12.48 -26.03 -5.72
N ASP A 204 13.14 -27.04 -5.18
CA ASP A 204 14.20 -26.94 -4.16
C ASP A 204 13.84 -25.95 -3.02
N ASP A 205 14.65 -24.93 -2.80
CA ASP A 205 14.43 -23.89 -1.80
C ASP A 205 13.24 -22.96 -2.15
N GLY A 206 12.76 -22.99 -3.38
CA GLY A 206 11.52 -22.35 -3.81
C GLY A 206 10.28 -22.91 -3.10
N SER A 207 10.34 -24.16 -2.63
CA SER A 207 9.29 -24.76 -1.77
C SER A 207 9.10 -24.03 -0.44
N LEU A 208 10.00 -23.14 -0.05
CA LEU A 208 9.91 -22.27 1.14
C LEU A 208 9.16 -20.97 0.86
N ILE A 209 8.81 -20.66 -0.38
CA ILE A 209 7.97 -19.53 -0.73
C ILE A 209 6.59 -19.75 -0.12
N SER A 210 6.08 -18.76 0.59
CA SER A 210 4.76 -18.82 1.20
C SER A 210 3.74 -17.90 0.56
N ASP A 211 4.21 -16.86 -0.14
CA ASP A 211 3.38 -15.86 -0.77
C ASP A 211 3.99 -15.34 -2.07
N ILE A 212 3.12 -15.07 -3.02
CA ILE A 212 3.49 -14.48 -4.31
C ILE A 212 3.31 -12.96 -4.23
N SER A 213 4.34 -12.23 -4.64
CA SER A 213 4.30 -10.78 -4.77
C SER A 213 4.22 -10.38 -6.24
N VAL A 214 3.28 -9.51 -6.55
CA VAL A 214 3.17 -8.85 -7.85
C VAL A 214 2.93 -7.37 -7.62
N HIS A 215 3.33 -6.55 -8.58
CA HIS A 215 3.10 -5.10 -8.52
C HIS A 215 2.01 -4.69 -9.52
N HIS A 216 1.31 -3.63 -9.19
CA HIS A 216 0.31 -3.07 -10.08
C HIS A 216 0.10 -1.58 -9.81
N TYR A 217 0.19 -0.79 -10.85
CA TYR A 217 -0.24 0.61 -10.85
C TYR A 217 -1.45 0.77 -11.78
N PHE A 218 -2.38 1.66 -11.40
CA PHE A 218 -3.59 1.91 -12.19
C PHE A 218 -3.24 2.31 -13.62
N ALA A 219 -2.24 3.18 -13.78
CA ALA A 219 -1.64 3.50 -15.07
C ALA A 219 -0.22 4.05 -14.91
N SER A 220 0.47 4.27 -16.03
CA SER A 220 1.72 5.02 -16.06
C SER A 220 1.54 6.26 -16.92
N PRO A 221 1.84 7.47 -16.43
CA PRO A 221 1.74 8.70 -17.20
C PRO A 221 2.78 8.78 -18.34
N ARG A 222 3.79 7.90 -18.28
CA ARG A 222 4.76 7.70 -19.38
C ARG A 222 4.69 6.23 -19.78
N GLY A 223 4.53 5.95 -21.06
CA GLY A 223 4.65 4.58 -21.55
C GLY A 223 5.97 3.98 -21.03
N ALA A 224 5.90 3.12 -20.03
CA ALA A 224 7.03 2.64 -19.24
C ALA A 224 8.17 2.02 -20.09
N ARG A 225 7.87 1.56 -21.31
CA ARG A 225 8.85 0.98 -22.26
C ARG A 225 9.28 1.93 -23.39
N THR A 226 8.52 2.96 -23.71
CA THR A 226 8.77 3.78 -24.90
C THR A 226 9.22 5.19 -24.60
N GLY A 227 9.19 5.62 -23.31
CA GLY A 227 9.50 7.00 -22.92
C GLY A 227 8.56 8.04 -23.55
N ARG A 228 7.53 7.61 -24.29
CA ARG A 228 6.55 8.52 -24.89
C ARG A 228 5.48 8.84 -23.86
N PRO A 229 5.08 10.13 -23.74
CA PRO A 229 3.96 10.49 -22.90
C PRO A 229 2.72 9.74 -23.39
N THR A 230 2.08 8.98 -22.51
CA THR A 230 0.66 8.66 -22.67
C THR A 230 -0.15 9.93 -22.43
N SER A 231 -1.41 9.98 -22.82
CA SER A 231 -2.29 11.11 -22.50
C SER A 231 -2.16 11.45 -21.01
N GLN A 232 -2.00 12.74 -20.69
CA GLN A 232 -2.02 13.20 -19.31
C GLN A 232 -3.32 12.71 -18.65
N PRO A 233 -3.26 12.14 -17.44
CA PRO A 233 -4.47 11.78 -16.70
C PRO A 233 -5.36 13.00 -16.51
N ASN A 234 -6.67 12.80 -16.64
CA ASN A 234 -7.65 13.85 -16.37
C ASN A 234 -8.15 13.70 -14.93
N LYS A 235 -8.59 14.80 -14.36
CA LYS A 235 -9.35 14.79 -13.11
C LYS A 235 -10.60 13.90 -13.26
N GLY A 236 -10.81 13.01 -12.32
CA GLY A 236 -11.90 12.04 -12.34
C GLY A 236 -11.58 10.70 -13.04
N ASP A 237 -10.42 10.52 -13.66
CA ASP A 237 -10.05 9.24 -14.29
C ASP A 237 -9.99 8.09 -13.27
N LEU A 238 -9.58 8.37 -12.02
CA LEU A 238 -9.55 7.38 -10.94
C LEU A 238 -10.96 6.97 -10.46
N MET A 239 -11.99 7.77 -10.76
CA MET A 239 -13.36 7.52 -10.33
C MET A 239 -14.10 6.45 -11.18
N ASN A 240 -13.42 5.88 -12.19
CA ASN A 240 -14.03 4.89 -13.07
C ASN A 240 -13.89 3.47 -12.50
N LYS A 241 -14.94 3.00 -11.80
CA LYS A 241 -14.95 1.65 -11.22
C LYS A 241 -14.73 0.53 -12.25
N LEU A 242 -15.22 0.69 -13.48
CA LEU A 242 -15.08 -0.34 -14.52
C LEU A 242 -13.63 -0.53 -14.92
N THR A 243 -12.84 0.54 -14.92
CA THR A 243 -11.39 0.45 -15.15
C THR A 243 -10.71 -0.35 -14.06
N ILE A 244 -11.07 -0.15 -12.78
CA ILE A 244 -10.54 -0.95 -11.67
C ILE A 244 -10.83 -2.44 -11.89
N ARG A 245 -12.11 -2.81 -12.18
CA ARG A 245 -12.51 -4.21 -12.39
C ARG A 245 -11.80 -4.82 -13.59
N LEU A 246 -11.68 -4.09 -14.68
CA LEU A 246 -10.99 -4.55 -15.89
C LEU A 246 -9.50 -4.81 -15.61
N LEU A 247 -8.84 -3.89 -14.92
CA LEU A 247 -7.43 -4.03 -14.56
C LEU A 247 -7.19 -5.19 -13.60
N MET A 248 -8.07 -5.39 -12.64
CA MET A 248 -7.94 -6.46 -11.64
C MET A 248 -8.38 -7.83 -12.16
N SER A 249 -9.21 -7.91 -13.20
CA SER A 249 -9.69 -9.19 -13.75
C SER A 249 -8.57 -10.14 -14.19
N ARG A 250 -7.42 -9.60 -14.59
CA ARG A 250 -6.26 -10.40 -14.97
C ARG A 250 -5.67 -11.23 -13.82
N PHE A 251 -5.87 -10.81 -12.57
CA PHE A 251 -5.37 -11.53 -11.41
C PHE A 251 -6.18 -12.76 -11.04
N HIS A 252 -7.39 -12.96 -11.57
CA HIS A 252 -8.21 -14.13 -11.27
C HIS A 252 -7.47 -15.44 -11.58
N ARG A 253 -6.79 -15.50 -12.73
CA ARG A 253 -6.00 -16.68 -13.11
C ARG A 253 -4.82 -16.90 -12.18
N ASP A 254 -4.11 -15.84 -11.84
CA ASP A 254 -2.93 -15.93 -10.99
C ASP A 254 -3.29 -16.28 -9.55
N ILE A 255 -4.42 -15.77 -9.04
CA ILE A 255 -4.96 -16.14 -7.72
C ILE A 255 -5.30 -17.63 -7.70
N ALA A 256 -5.99 -18.14 -8.72
CA ALA A 256 -6.32 -19.54 -8.84
C ALA A 256 -5.05 -20.41 -8.93
N ARG A 257 -4.09 -20.01 -9.77
CA ARG A 257 -2.82 -20.75 -9.96
C ARG A 257 -1.97 -20.78 -8.69
N ALA A 258 -1.90 -19.68 -7.93
CA ALA A 258 -1.21 -19.66 -6.64
C ALA A 258 -1.91 -20.58 -5.61
N ALA A 259 -3.25 -20.56 -5.58
CA ALA A 259 -4.02 -21.40 -4.68
C ALA A 259 -3.85 -22.91 -4.95
N GLU A 260 -3.66 -23.32 -6.21
CA GLU A 260 -3.33 -24.72 -6.58
C GLU A 260 -2.04 -25.21 -5.93
N GLU A 261 -1.07 -24.32 -5.70
CA GLU A 261 0.17 -24.61 -4.99
C GLU A 261 0.10 -24.35 -3.46
N GLY A 262 -1.07 -24.01 -2.94
CA GLY A 262 -1.24 -23.66 -1.52
C GLY A 262 -0.68 -22.30 -1.13
N LEU A 263 -0.44 -21.44 -2.11
CA LEU A 263 0.13 -20.09 -1.94
C LEU A 263 -0.96 -19.01 -1.97
N THR A 264 -0.68 -17.88 -1.36
CA THR A 264 -1.47 -16.67 -1.52
C THR A 264 -0.75 -15.67 -2.41
N ILE A 265 -1.51 -14.71 -2.96
CA ILE A 265 -0.96 -13.64 -3.80
C ILE A 265 -1.30 -12.29 -3.19
N MET A 266 -0.34 -11.37 -3.22
CA MET A 266 -0.54 -10.00 -2.76
C MET A 266 0.02 -8.99 -3.76
N LEU A 267 -0.50 -7.77 -3.70
CA LEU A 267 0.12 -6.64 -4.36
C LEU A 267 1.23 -6.11 -3.45
N GLY A 268 2.47 -6.54 -3.71
CA GLY A 268 3.65 -6.13 -2.96
C GLY A 268 3.99 -4.66 -3.16
N GLU A 269 3.55 -4.08 -4.28
CA GLU A 269 3.69 -2.66 -4.57
C GLU A 269 2.54 -2.21 -5.49
N THR A 270 1.83 -1.17 -5.08
CA THR A 270 0.71 -0.63 -5.87
C THR A 270 0.48 0.84 -5.56
N ASN A 271 -0.11 1.57 -6.47
CA ASN A 271 -0.70 2.89 -6.24
C ASN A 271 -1.47 3.37 -7.49
N THR A 272 -1.91 4.64 -7.50
CA THR A 272 -2.65 5.27 -8.60
C THR A 272 -1.83 5.24 -9.89
N TYR A 273 -0.91 6.17 -10.07
CA TYR A 273 -0.06 6.25 -11.26
C TYR A 273 1.39 5.95 -10.91
N GLY A 274 2.04 5.11 -11.68
CA GLY A 274 3.48 4.87 -11.55
C GLY A 274 4.30 6.16 -11.70
N LEU A 275 5.60 6.11 -11.37
CA LEU A 275 6.51 7.25 -11.44
C LEU A 275 6.09 8.41 -10.51
N HIS A 276 5.85 8.11 -9.23
CA HIS A 276 5.59 9.03 -8.12
C HIS A 276 4.18 9.64 -8.06
N GLY A 277 3.25 9.24 -8.95
CA GLY A 277 1.91 9.81 -9.00
C GLY A 277 1.78 10.95 -10.02
N VAL A 278 0.63 11.61 -10.00
CA VAL A 278 0.31 12.76 -10.87
C VAL A 278 -0.25 13.88 -10.02
N PRO A 279 0.44 15.04 -9.97
CA PRO A 279 -0.04 16.20 -9.25
C PRO A 279 -1.46 16.61 -9.70
N GLY A 280 -2.34 16.95 -8.75
CA GLY A 280 -3.72 17.34 -9.03
C GLY A 280 -4.68 16.19 -9.37
N VAL A 281 -4.17 14.94 -9.31
CA VAL A 281 -4.95 13.70 -9.43
C VAL A 281 -4.61 12.77 -8.27
N SER A 282 -3.36 12.30 -8.14
CA SER A 282 -2.95 11.34 -7.12
C SER A 282 -2.98 11.90 -5.69
N ASN A 283 -2.90 13.21 -5.54
CA ASN A 283 -2.93 13.96 -4.27
C ASN A 283 -4.27 14.65 -4.00
N THR A 284 -5.37 14.15 -4.55
CA THR A 284 -6.71 14.72 -4.39
C THR A 284 -7.72 13.70 -3.84
N ALA A 285 -8.94 14.16 -3.56
CA ALA A 285 -10.02 13.33 -3.02
C ALA A 285 -10.36 12.12 -3.92
N GLU A 286 -10.19 12.23 -5.24
CA GLU A 286 -10.42 11.08 -6.12
C GLU A 286 -9.47 9.91 -5.81
N ALA A 287 -8.23 10.17 -5.40
CA ALA A 287 -7.30 9.13 -4.99
C ALA A 287 -7.73 8.45 -3.69
N ALA A 288 -8.33 9.18 -2.74
CA ALA A 288 -8.90 8.60 -1.52
C ALA A 288 -10.08 7.67 -1.85
N ILE A 289 -11.01 8.10 -2.70
CA ILE A 289 -12.17 7.31 -3.10
C ILE A 289 -11.76 6.09 -3.92
N TRP A 290 -10.81 6.29 -4.87
CA TRP A 290 -10.21 5.21 -5.64
C TRP A 290 -9.57 4.16 -4.73
N MET A 291 -8.83 4.58 -3.71
CA MET A 291 -8.16 3.67 -2.78
C MET A 291 -9.16 2.77 -2.06
N VAL A 292 -10.32 3.32 -1.64
CA VAL A 292 -11.37 2.53 -1.00
C VAL A 292 -11.92 1.49 -1.97
N ASP A 293 -12.31 1.89 -3.17
CA ASP A 293 -12.87 0.97 -4.17
C ASP A 293 -11.83 -0.08 -4.61
N TYR A 294 -10.60 0.37 -4.86
CA TYR A 294 -9.50 -0.50 -5.30
C TYR A 294 -9.13 -1.55 -4.25
N ALA A 295 -8.87 -1.13 -3.01
CA ALA A 295 -8.43 -2.05 -1.96
C ALA A 295 -9.53 -3.06 -1.58
N LEU A 296 -10.79 -2.61 -1.47
CA LEU A 296 -11.90 -3.50 -1.18
C LEU A 296 -12.19 -4.46 -2.34
N HIS A 297 -12.05 -3.99 -3.60
CA HIS A 297 -12.16 -4.88 -4.76
C HIS A 297 -11.04 -5.92 -4.79
N CYS A 298 -9.79 -5.51 -4.57
CA CYS A 298 -8.66 -6.44 -4.46
C CYS A 298 -8.93 -7.54 -3.41
N ALA A 299 -9.41 -7.15 -2.23
CA ALA A 299 -9.75 -8.11 -1.18
C ALA A 299 -10.91 -9.04 -1.60
N SER A 300 -11.95 -8.51 -2.27
CA SER A 300 -13.13 -9.28 -2.70
C SER A 300 -12.81 -10.35 -3.76
N ILE A 301 -11.74 -10.17 -4.54
CA ILE A 301 -11.29 -11.15 -5.54
C ILE A 301 -10.24 -12.12 -5.00
N GLY A 302 -9.79 -11.97 -3.74
CA GLY A 302 -8.86 -12.90 -3.09
C GLY A 302 -7.40 -12.45 -3.02
N LEU A 303 -7.08 -11.19 -3.37
CA LEU A 303 -5.76 -10.64 -3.09
C LEU A 303 -5.60 -10.40 -1.59
N ARG A 304 -4.57 -11.01 -0.99
CA ARG A 304 -4.40 -11.05 0.46
C ARG A 304 -4.08 -9.70 1.08
N ARG A 305 -3.26 -8.88 0.40
CA ARG A 305 -2.79 -7.56 0.87
C ARG A 305 -2.53 -6.62 -0.30
N THR A 306 -2.60 -5.33 -0.01
CA THR A 306 -2.19 -4.26 -0.92
C THR A 306 -1.19 -3.37 -0.20
N HIS A 307 0.07 -3.32 -0.68
CA HIS A 307 1.09 -2.42 -0.17
C HIS A 307 1.15 -1.18 -1.05
N PHE A 308 0.57 -0.09 -0.57
CA PHE A 308 0.62 1.19 -1.29
C PHE A 308 2.02 1.78 -1.20
N HIS A 309 2.63 2.02 -2.36
CA HIS A 309 3.98 2.54 -2.46
C HIS A 309 4.08 3.96 -1.94
N HIS A 310 5.16 4.25 -1.22
CA HIS A 310 5.49 5.57 -0.68
C HIS A 310 6.94 5.93 -0.99
N GLY A 311 7.17 7.20 -1.25
CA GLY A 311 8.48 7.80 -1.32
C GLY A 311 8.40 9.26 -0.84
N VAL A 312 9.50 9.84 -0.37
CA VAL A 312 9.48 11.23 0.07
C VAL A 312 9.13 12.14 -1.10
N GLY A 313 8.09 12.96 -0.95
CA GLY A 313 7.63 13.88 -1.97
C GLY A 313 6.78 13.27 -3.09
N PHE A 314 6.33 12.02 -2.97
CA PHE A 314 5.47 11.41 -3.99
C PHE A 314 4.02 11.85 -3.83
N ASP A 315 3.35 12.16 -4.94
CA ASP A 315 1.98 12.68 -4.93
C ASP A 315 0.93 11.66 -4.47
N TYR A 316 1.19 10.38 -4.60
CA TYR A 316 0.24 9.33 -4.18
C TYR A 316 0.43 8.84 -2.75
N ASN A 317 1.31 9.47 -1.98
CA ASN A 317 1.55 9.09 -0.59
C ASN A 317 0.27 9.16 0.26
N LEU A 318 0.23 8.40 1.35
CA LEU A 318 -0.73 8.63 2.43
C LEU A 318 -0.32 9.85 3.27
N ILE A 319 0.98 9.99 3.49
CA ILE A 319 1.56 11.05 4.32
C ILE A 319 2.87 11.55 3.72
N GLN A 320 3.19 12.81 3.96
CA GLN A 320 4.54 13.31 3.80
C GLN A 320 5.25 13.26 5.16
N PRO A 321 6.37 12.53 5.26
CA PRO A 321 6.98 12.23 6.57
C PRO A 321 7.78 13.39 7.17
N ILE A 322 8.10 14.42 6.39
CA ILE A 322 8.90 15.59 6.76
C ILE A 322 8.30 16.88 6.20
N SER A 323 8.78 18.03 6.71
CA SER A 323 8.52 19.35 6.12
C SER A 323 9.34 19.58 4.84
N GLY A 324 9.03 20.65 4.12
CA GLY A 324 9.74 21.04 2.89
C GLY A 324 9.18 20.43 1.62
N ILE A 325 8.04 19.73 1.67
CA ILE A 325 7.40 19.09 0.53
C ILE A 325 6.20 19.91 0.10
N ASP A 326 6.29 20.56 -1.06
CA ASP A 326 5.19 21.26 -1.70
C ASP A 326 4.46 20.32 -2.68
N ASP A 327 3.35 19.75 -2.24
CA ASP A 327 2.48 18.84 -2.99
C ASP A 327 1.11 19.44 -3.29
N GLY A 328 1.00 20.77 -3.21
CA GLY A 328 -0.24 21.50 -3.49
C GLY A 328 -1.29 21.45 -2.36
N THR A 329 -0.99 20.83 -1.22
CA THR A 329 -1.88 20.85 -0.03
C THR A 329 -1.75 22.13 0.80
N GLY A 330 -0.71 22.95 0.54
CA GLY A 330 -0.42 24.14 1.32
C GLY A 330 0.19 23.88 2.70
N LYS A 331 0.73 22.67 2.93
CA LYS A 331 1.26 22.21 4.24
C LYS A 331 2.77 21.92 4.22
N ALA A 332 3.50 22.54 3.31
CA ALA A 332 4.93 22.31 3.14
C ALA A 332 5.78 22.63 4.39
N ASP A 333 5.25 23.39 5.35
CA ASP A 333 5.93 23.78 6.58
C ASP A 333 6.05 22.65 7.62
N ARG A 334 5.35 21.54 7.42
CA ARG A 334 5.28 20.41 8.38
C ARG A 334 5.08 19.06 7.70
N PRO A 335 5.31 17.92 8.40
CA PRO A 335 4.76 16.62 8.01
C PRO A 335 3.24 16.72 7.94
N HIS A 336 2.62 16.03 6.98
CA HIS A 336 1.17 16.14 6.79
C HIS A 336 0.56 14.93 6.06
N VAL A 337 -0.75 14.78 6.18
CA VAL A 337 -1.53 13.78 5.45
C VAL A 337 -1.89 14.28 4.05
N LEU A 338 -1.98 13.33 3.11
CA LEU A 338 -2.60 13.53 1.81
C LEU A 338 -4.01 12.91 1.79
N PRO A 339 -4.85 13.25 0.80
CA PRO A 339 -6.21 12.70 0.68
C PRO A 339 -6.29 11.19 0.75
N SER A 340 -5.36 10.46 0.15
CA SER A 340 -5.29 8.99 0.17
C SER A 340 -5.25 8.39 1.58
N TYR A 341 -4.74 9.14 2.58
CA TYR A 341 -4.74 8.69 3.96
C TYR A 341 -6.16 8.43 4.50
N TYR A 342 -7.11 9.28 4.14
CA TYR A 342 -8.51 9.09 4.52
C TYR A 342 -9.10 7.85 3.84
N GLY A 343 -8.71 7.55 2.60
CA GLY A 343 -9.06 6.29 1.94
C GLY A 343 -8.58 5.07 2.72
N ALA A 344 -7.33 5.09 3.18
CA ALA A 344 -6.75 4.02 3.99
C ALA A 344 -7.47 3.87 5.35
N ILE A 345 -7.83 4.98 6.01
CA ILE A 345 -8.64 4.97 7.25
C ILE A 345 -9.99 4.29 6.99
N VAL A 346 -10.67 4.64 5.90
CA VAL A 346 -11.98 4.06 5.54
C VAL A 346 -11.87 2.56 5.28
N VAL A 347 -10.85 2.10 4.54
CA VAL A 347 -10.61 0.68 4.29
C VAL A 347 -10.39 -0.08 5.61
N ASN A 348 -9.54 0.44 6.49
CA ASN A 348 -9.26 -0.19 7.77
C ASN A 348 -10.48 -0.20 8.69
N GLU A 349 -11.26 0.88 8.71
CA GLU A 349 -12.52 0.94 9.46
C GLU A 349 -13.57 -0.04 8.91
N ALA A 350 -13.61 -0.23 7.57
CA ALA A 350 -14.48 -1.22 6.95
C ALA A 350 -14.12 -2.65 7.35
N ILE A 351 -12.81 -2.99 7.39
CA ILE A 351 -12.33 -4.28 7.88
C ILE A 351 -12.65 -4.44 9.37
N GLY A 352 -12.33 -3.42 10.19
CA GLY A 352 -12.60 -3.36 11.62
C GLY A 352 -11.76 -4.31 12.47
N SER A 353 -11.92 -4.21 13.80
CA SER A 353 -11.11 -4.90 14.81
C SER A 353 -11.86 -6.02 15.55
N THR A 354 -13.08 -6.37 15.15
CA THR A 354 -13.96 -7.29 15.90
C THR A 354 -13.77 -8.77 15.57
N GLY A 355 -12.69 -9.14 14.91
CA GLY A 355 -12.38 -10.50 14.54
C GLY A 355 -12.22 -10.69 13.02
N PRO A 356 -12.06 -11.93 12.55
CA PRO A 356 -11.95 -12.23 11.13
C PRO A 356 -13.19 -11.76 10.37
N THR A 357 -12.96 -11.15 9.21
CA THR A 357 -14.02 -10.71 8.32
C THR A 357 -13.76 -11.22 6.90
N SER A 358 -14.84 -11.46 6.17
CA SER A 358 -14.82 -11.70 4.74
C SER A 358 -15.52 -10.56 4.01
N ILE A 359 -15.23 -10.41 2.71
CA ILE A 359 -15.74 -9.32 1.90
C ILE A 359 -16.34 -9.87 0.60
N SER A 360 -17.44 -9.28 0.18
CA SER A 360 -18.01 -9.53 -1.14
C SER A 360 -18.45 -8.22 -1.80
N GLU A 361 -18.17 -8.08 -3.09
CA GLU A 361 -18.72 -6.96 -3.87
C GLU A 361 -20.21 -7.18 -4.10
N VAL A 362 -21.01 -6.16 -3.83
CA VAL A 362 -22.45 -6.14 -4.10
C VAL A 362 -22.69 -5.56 -5.48
N TYR A 363 -23.39 -6.29 -6.33
CA TYR A 363 -23.72 -5.82 -7.67
C TYR A 363 -24.60 -4.56 -7.63
N CYS A 364 -24.07 -3.48 -8.17
CA CYS A 364 -24.78 -2.21 -8.38
C CYS A 364 -24.92 -1.93 -9.87
N ASN A 365 -26.16 -1.92 -10.38
CA ASN A 365 -26.45 -1.60 -11.79
C ASN A 365 -26.37 -0.08 -12.05
N ARG A 366 -25.27 0.53 -11.62
CA ARG A 366 -24.94 1.96 -11.78
C ARG A 366 -23.45 2.10 -12.03
N PRO A 367 -22.99 2.82 -13.05
CA PRO A 367 -21.58 2.93 -13.39
C PRO A 367 -20.75 3.68 -12.33
N THR A 368 -21.38 4.54 -11.53
CA THR A 368 -20.76 5.38 -10.52
C THR A 368 -20.98 4.88 -9.08
N LEU A 369 -21.62 3.74 -8.90
CA LEU A 369 -21.92 3.20 -7.57
C LEU A 369 -21.21 1.86 -7.38
N SER A 370 -20.41 1.76 -6.32
CA SER A 370 -19.82 0.50 -5.84
C SER A 370 -20.32 0.21 -4.44
N ALA A 371 -20.46 -1.07 -4.10
CA ALA A 371 -20.79 -1.46 -2.73
C ALA A 371 -20.09 -2.76 -2.34
N TYR A 372 -19.71 -2.88 -1.05
CA TYR A 372 -19.05 -4.04 -0.48
C TYR A 372 -19.70 -4.42 0.85
N ALA A 373 -20.15 -5.66 0.94
CA ALA A 373 -20.64 -6.26 2.18
C ALA A 373 -19.47 -6.88 2.94
N ILE A 374 -19.38 -6.55 4.23
CA ILE A 374 -18.38 -7.11 5.16
C ILE A 374 -19.13 -8.04 6.11
N TRP A 375 -18.66 -9.28 6.17
CA TRP A 375 -19.27 -10.37 6.92
C TRP A 375 -18.36 -10.79 8.08
N ASN A 376 -18.96 -11.12 9.22
CA ASN A 376 -18.22 -11.73 10.32
C ASN A 376 -18.06 -13.25 10.12
N ASP A 377 -17.46 -13.93 11.08
CA ASP A 377 -17.25 -15.38 11.07
C ASP A 377 -18.54 -16.21 11.31
N GLN A 378 -19.67 -15.55 11.60
CA GLN A 378 -21.00 -16.16 11.66
C GLN A 378 -21.83 -15.93 10.38
N ASP A 379 -21.21 -15.45 9.30
CA ASP A 379 -21.88 -15.08 8.04
C ASP A 379 -22.97 -13.98 8.20
N GLU A 380 -22.81 -13.12 9.21
CA GLU A 380 -23.68 -11.95 9.38
C GLU A 380 -23.03 -10.73 8.74
N MET A 381 -23.79 -9.97 7.96
CA MET A 381 -23.33 -8.70 7.43
C MET A 381 -23.26 -7.68 8.57
N VAL A 382 -22.03 -7.28 8.90
CA VAL A 382 -21.74 -6.33 9.98
C VAL A 382 -21.52 -4.92 9.47
N ARG A 383 -21.10 -4.76 8.21
CA ARG A 383 -20.90 -3.45 7.57
C ARG A 383 -21.24 -3.52 6.09
N LEU A 384 -21.70 -2.39 5.56
CA LEU A 384 -21.85 -2.18 4.11
C LEU A 384 -21.12 -0.89 3.76
N VAL A 385 -20.13 -0.99 2.88
CA VAL A 385 -19.45 0.18 2.31
C VAL A 385 -20.13 0.53 1.01
N VAL A 386 -20.48 1.81 0.84
CA VAL A 386 -21.10 2.34 -0.39
C VAL A 386 -20.28 3.51 -0.89
N ILE A 387 -19.95 3.50 -2.17
CA ILE A 387 -19.08 4.48 -2.82
C ILE A 387 -19.84 5.13 -3.97
N ASN A 388 -19.99 6.46 -3.93
CA ASN A 388 -20.46 7.22 -5.07
C ASN A 388 -19.27 7.87 -5.78
N SER A 389 -18.81 7.25 -6.86
CA SER A 389 -17.71 7.70 -7.69
C SER A 389 -18.13 8.67 -8.81
N ALA A 390 -19.31 9.27 -8.73
CA ALA A 390 -19.70 10.34 -9.64
C ALA A 390 -18.77 11.55 -9.43
N VAL A 391 -18.26 12.10 -10.53
CA VAL A 391 -17.32 13.22 -10.51
C VAL A 391 -18.05 14.54 -10.24
N TYR A 392 -17.55 15.32 -9.27
CA TYR A 392 -17.98 16.68 -8.98
C TYR A 392 -16.76 17.54 -8.70
N LEU A 393 -16.29 18.25 -9.73
CA LEU A 393 -15.10 19.11 -9.66
C LEU A 393 -15.43 20.48 -9.06
N LYS A 394 -14.41 21.20 -8.59
CA LYS A 394 -14.53 22.55 -8.03
C LYS A 394 -15.18 23.55 -9.01
N ASP A 395 -14.96 23.36 -10.30
CA ASP A 395 -15.50 24.19 -11.37
C ASP A 395 -16.77 23.61 -12.03
N SER A 396 -17.33 22.52 -11.48
CA SER A 396 -18.58 21.94 -11.97
C SER A 396 -19.75 22.93 -11.84
N ALA A 397 -20.54 23.05 -12.90
CA ALA A 397 -21.74 23.86 -12.87
C ALA A 397 -22.88 23.17 -12.09
N GLY A 398 -23.68 23.95 -11.36
CA GLY A 398 -24.86 23.48 -10.66
C GLY A 398 -24.62 22.90 -9.28
N THR A 399 -25.66 22.31 -8.70
CA THR A 399 -25.61 21.68 -7.38
C THR A 399 -24.97 20.29 -7.45
N ARG A 400 -24.26 19.90 -6.40
CA ARG A 400 -23.66 18.58 -6.28
C ARG A 400 -24.72 17.49 -6.39
N PRO A 401 -24.56 16.52 -7.29
CA PRO A 401 -25.51 15.40 -7.42
C PRO A 401 -25.48 14.51 -6.19
N HIS A 402 -26.63 13.95 -5.83
CA HIS A 402 -26.78 12.94 -4.80
C HIS A 402 -27.38 11.68 -5.41
N GLU A 403 -26.86 10.52 -5.06
CA GLU A 403 -27.42 9.22 -5.45
C GLU A 403 -28.34 8.72 -4.33
N PRO A 404 -29.64 8.55 -4.57
CA PRO A 404 -30.54 7.91 -3.64
C PRO A 404 -30.39 6.39 -3.74
N ILE A 405 -30.10 5.72 -2.63
CA ILE A 405 -29.80 4.31 -2.57
C ILE A 405 -30.83 3.64 -1.65
N HIS A 406 -31.64 2.74 -2.22
CA HIS A 406 -32.58 1.94 -1.46
C HIS A 406 -31.88 0.72 -0.86
N LEU A 407 -31.89 0.61 0.45
CA LEU A 407 -31.26 -0.47 1.20
C LEU A 407 -32.26 -1.61 1.41
N ALA A 408 -32.65 -2.28 0.32
CA ALA A 408 -33.61 -3.37 0.38
C ALA A 408 -33.10 -4.51 1.28
N GLY A 409 -33.97 -5.03 2.14
CA GLY A 409 -33.67 -6.20 2.98
C GLY A 409 -32.98 -5.89 4.32
N ILE A 410 -32.74 -4.64 4.67
CA ILE A 410 -32.23 -4.30 6.00
C ILE A 410 -33.27 -4.52 7.12
N GLY A 411 -34.55 -4.65 6.77
CA GLY A 411 -35.66 -4.86 7.71
C GLY A 411 -35.82 -3.69 8.70
N GLU A 412 -35.96 -4.02 9.98
CA GLU A 412 -36.05 -3.01 11.04
C GLU A 412 -34.70 -2.51 11.54
N ARG A 413 -33.59 -3.01 10.99
CA ARG A 413 -32.26 -2.53 11.36
C ARG A 413 -32.11 -1.06 10.99
N ARG A 414 -31.53 -0.31 11.89
CA ARG A 414 -31.25 1.12 11.69
C ARG A 414 -29.74 1.31 11.77
N PRO A 415 -29.03 1.17 10.65
CA PRO A 415 -27.59 1.25 10.67
C PRO A 415 -27.11 2.65 11.04
N VAL A 416 -25.98 2.68 11.74
CA VAL A 416 -25.21 3.90 11.95
C VAL A 416 -24.35 4.14 10.72
N VAL A 417 -24.34 5.35 10.21
CA VAL A 417 -23.59 5.75 9.01
C VAL A 417 -22.44 6.66 9.39
N LYS A 418 -21.24 6.36 8.91
CA LYS A 418 -20.11 7.28 8.90
C LYS A 418 -19.73 7.59 7.45
N ARG A 419 -19.27 8.83 7.20
CA ARG A 419 -18.99 9.30 5.84
C ARG A 419 -17.55 9.76 5.67
N LEU A 420 -16.97 9.41 4.53
CA LEU A 420 -15.84 10.12 3.95
C LEU A 420 -16.44 11.25 3.10
N SER A 421 -16.35 12.46 3.61
CA SER A 421 -16.90 13.64 2.95
C SER A 421 -15.78 14.44 2.30
N THR A 422 -16.01 14.89 1.08
CA THR A 422 -15.05 15.66 0.30
C THR A 422 -15.70 16.95 -0.21
N PRO A 423 -15.00 18.08 -0.32
CA PRO A 423 -15.56 19.27 -0.95
C PRO A 423 -15.86 19.05 -2.44
N PHE A 424 -14.88 18.44 -3.16
CA PHE A 424 -14.90 18.19 -4.61
C PHE A 424 -14.07 16.94 -4.91
N THR A 425 -14.24 16.36 -6.09
CA THR A 425 -13.40 15.25 -6.57
C THR A 425 -11.92 15.63 -6.61
N ASP A 426 -11.61 16.85 -7.03
CA ASP A 426 -10.26 17.41 -7.17
C ASP A 426 -9.78 18.21 -5.95
N ALA A 427 -10.38 18.01 -4.78
CA ALA A 427 -9.96 18.68 -3.55
C ALA A 427 -8.69 18.01 -2.98
N SER A 428 -7.67 18.80 -2.66
CA SER A 428 -6.46 18.34 -1.96
C SER A 428 -6.56 18.56 -0.43
N THR A 429 -7.58 19.26 0.04
CA THR A 429 -7.81 19.60 1.46
C THR A 429 -9.31 19.60 1.78
N GLY A 430 -9.66 19.72 3.07
CA GLY A 430 -11.05 19.78 3.52
C GLY A 430 -11.77 18.43 3.46
N ILE A 431 -11.05 17.35 3.42
CA ILE A 431 -11.58 15.99 3.47
C ILE A 431 -11.76 15.60 4.93
N THR A 432 -12.91 14.99 5.23
CA THR A 432 -13.23 14.54 6.59
C THR A 432 -13.67 13.08 6.61
N TRP A 433 -13.37 12.39 7.70
CA TRP A 433 -13.91 11.09 8.02
C TRP A 433 -14.74 11.19 9.31
N ALA A 434 -16.01 10.79 9.24
CA ALA A 434 -16.90 10.85 10.38
C ALA A 434 -16.87 12.23 11.08
N GLY A 435 -16.91 13.32 10.31
CA GLY A 435 -16.92 14.70 10.79
C GLY A 435 -15.60 15.22 11.37
N GLY A 436 -14.52 14.43 11.31
CA GLY A 436 -13.23 14.86 11.82
C GLY A 436 -12.12 14.73 10.78
N HIS A 437 -10.92 15.16 11.14
CA HIS A 437 -9.74 15.20 10.27
C HIS A 437 -8.45 14.80 11.00
N TYR A 438 -7.39 14.55 10.23
CA TYR A 438 -6.03 14.22 10.69
C TYR A 438 -5.02 15.32 10.32
N GLU A 439 -5.51 16.56 10.23
CA GLU A 439 -4.73 17.72 9.78
C GLU A 439 -3.88 18.36 10.89
N ASP A 440 -4.09 17.94 12.14
CA ASP A 440 -3.32 18.42 13.27
C ASP A 440 -1.84 18.02 13.12
N PRO A 441 -0.87 18.91 13.47
CA PRO A 441 0.56 18.57 13.40
C PRO A 441 0.99 17.40 14.26
N SER A 442 0.24 17.06 15.31
CA SER A 442 0.44 15.85 16.11
C SER A 442 0.04 14.58 15.36
N GLY A 443 -0.79 14.72 14.32
CA GLY A 443 -1.42 13.61 13.62
C GLY A 443 -2.58 12.97 14.37
N GLU A 444 -3.06 13.57 15.44
CA GLU A 444 -4.24 13.08 16.16
C GLU A 444 -5.52 13.39 15.39
N PHE A 445 -6.52 12.53 15.57
CA PHE A 445 -7.84 12.75 15.00
C PHE A 445 -8.55 13.88 15.74
N THR A 446 -9.01 14.88 15.01
CA THR A 446 -9.69 16.06 15.55
C THR A 446 -11.08 16.20 14.93
N ILE A 447 -12.08 16.47 15.74
CA ILE A 447 -13.44 16.79 15.29
C ILE A 447 -13.63 18.30 15.33
N ASP A 448 -13.99 18.89 14.20
CA ASP A 448 -14.37 20.30 14.15
C ASP A 448 -15.74 20.49 14.80
N ILE A 449 -15.78 21.22 15.91
CA ILE A 449 -17.01 21.47 16.70
C ILE A 449 -18.09 22.17 15.87
N ASP A 450 -17.71 22.93 14.85
CA ASP A 450 -18.59 23.64 13.94
C ASP A 450 -18.94 22.86 12.66
N SER A 451 -18.49 21.59 12.55
CA SER A 451 -18.78 20.79 11.35
C SER A 451 -20.28 20.48 11.28
N ARG A 452 -20.88 20.68 10.10
CA ARG A 452 -22.28 20.30 9.84
C ARG A 452 -22.47 18.77 9.86
N ASP A 453 -21.39 18.04 9.76
CA ASP A 453 -21.34 16.59 9.84
C ASP A 453 -21.07 16.19 11.29
N GLN A 454 -22.09 15.69 11.99
CA GLN A 454 -21.98 15.25 13.40
C GLN A 454 -21.21 13.92 13.54
N GLY A 455 -20.42 13.54 12.53
CA GLY A 455 -19.54 12.38 12.55
C GLY A 455 -20.23 11.05 12.29
N GLN A 456 -21.45 10.89 12.74
CA GLN A 456 -22.27 9.71 12.48
C GLN A 456 -23.75 10.05 12.56
N GLU A 457 -24.55 9.40 11.73
CA GLU A 457 -26.00 9.50 11.72
C GLU A 457 -26.63 8.11 11.83
N THR A 458 -27.84 8.01 12.38
CA THR A 458 -28.62 6.77 12.33
C THR A 458 -29.69 6.93 11.27
N LEU A 459 -29.75 6.02 10.31
CA LEU A 459 -30.80 6.04 9.29
C LEU A 459 -32.15 5.78 9.94
N THR A 460 -33.13 6.62 9.57
CA THR A 460 -34.52 6.54 10.07
C THR A 460 -35.43 5.74 9.15
N ASP A 461 -34.97 5.54 7.90
CA ASP A 461 -35.69 4.78 6.87
C ASP A 461 -34.70 3.92 6.05
N ASP A 462 -35.16 3.33 4.96
CA ASP A 462 -34.40 2.41 4.11
C ASP A 462 -33.61 3.14 3.00
N TRP A 463 -33.48 4.45 3.07
CA TRP A 463 -32.84 5.25 2.04
C TRP A 463 -31.58 5.93 2.53
N LEU A 464 -30.49 5.72 1.80
CA LEU A 464 -29.25 6.47 1.95
C LEU A 464 -29.13 7.46 0.79
N SER A 465 -28.99 8.74 1.10
CA SER A 465 -28.59 9.75 0.11
C SER A 465 -27.08 9.96 0.18
N LEU A 466 -26.36 9.64 -0.89
CA LEU A 466 -24.91 9.75 -0.94
C LEU A 466 -24.46 10.77 -2.00
N PRO A 467 -23.84 11.89 -1.59
CA PRO A 467 -23.32 12.88 -2.53
C PRO A 467 -22.29 12.29 -3.50
N ALA A 468 -22.14 12.87 -4.68
CA ALA A 468 -21.06 12.57 -5.61
C ALA A 468 -19.70 12.72 -4.94
N SER A 469 -18.73 11.84 -5.25
CA SER A 469 -17.38 11.84 -4.67
C SER A 469 -17.36 11.67 -3.15
N GLU A 470 -18.20 10.77 -2.62
CA GLU A 470 -18.24 10.40 -1.21
C GLU A 470 -18.34 8.90 -0.99
N VAL A 471 -17.96 8.47 0.22
CA VAL A 471 -18.08 7.08 0.68
C VAL A 471 -18.85 7.05 1.98
N ALA A 472 -19.70 6.05 2.17
CA ALA A 472 -20.38 5.78 3.43
C ALA A 472 -20.09 4.37 3.91
N ILE A 473 -19.89 4.19 5.22
CA ILE A 473 -19.91 2.87 5.89
C ILE A 473 -21.15 2.83 6.76
N LEU A 474 -21.98 1.82 6.56
CA LEU A 474 -23.15 1.51 7.35
C LEU A 474 -22.79 0.37 8.32
N TYR A 475 -23.07 0.52 9.59
CA TYR A 475 -22.83 -0.46 10.66
C TYR A 475 -24.16 -1.04 11.12
N PHE A 476 -24.26 -2.37 11.14
CA PHE A 476 -25.47 -3.12 11.47
C PHE A 476 -25.40 -3.78 12.84
#